data_ed1bdad6f2416c79d495b6ee48bc61a9
#
_entry.id   ed1bdad6f2416c79d495b6ee48bc61a9
#
_cell.length_a   1.000
_cell.length_b   1.000
_cell.length_c   1.000
_cell.angle_alpha   90.00
_cell.angle_beta   90.00
_cell.angle_gamma   90.00
#
_symmetry.space_group_name_H-M   'P 1'
#
loop_
_entity.id
_entity.type
_entity.pdbx_description
1 polymer ?
#
loop_
_entity_poly.entity_id
_entity_poly.type
_entity_poly.pdbx_seq_one_letter_code
_entity_poly.pdbx_strand_id
1 'polypeptide(L)'
;MAFTHLLSPMKVGNKVSKNRIVSAPMAFSLVAQNPMAAEVSYRKLEGPAKGGNACVILGETDVNFRDAVRIPGFKPFDFAKPEEDMATFKAVKTYADRIKKHDCIALAELVHCGKKKFRSTISRKRSDRLTV
;
A
#
# COMPACT_ATOMS: atom_id res chain seq x y z
N MET A 1 4.33 -26.98 -23.27
CA MET A 1 3.71 -25.83 -23.98
C MET A 1 4.10 -24.55 -23.26
N ALA A 2 4.75 -23.63 -23.96
CA ALA A 2 5.09 -22.35 -23.37
C ALA A 2 3.85 -21.46 -23.37
N PHE A 3 3.57 -20.76 -22.26
CA PHE A 3 2.49 -19.76 -22.15
C PHE A 3 2.90 -18.47 -22.87
N THR A 4 3.08 -18.54 -24.19
CA THR A 4 3.68 -17.45 -24.99
C THR A 4 2.93 -16.12 -24.84
N HIS A 5 1.60 -16.15 -24.81
CA HIS A 5 0.81 -14.92 -24.63
C HIS A 5 0.93 -14.35 -23.22
N LEU A 6 0.93 -15.20 -22.18
CA LEU A 6 1.05 -14.74 -20.79
C LEU A 6 2.42 -14.13 -20.50
N LEU A 7 3.46 -14.71 -21.09
CA LEU A 7 4.85 -14.31 -20.85
C LEU A 7 5.36 -13.26 -21.86
N SER A 8 4.53 -12.87 -22.85
CA SER A 8 4.91 -11.83 -23.80
C SER A 8 4.81 -10.42 -23.18
N PRO A 9 5.70 -9.51 -23.58
CA PRO A 9 5.61 -8.11 -23.17
C PRO A 9 4.29 -7.46 -23.56
N MET A 10 3.86 -6.47 -22.79
CA MET A 10 2.65 -5.70 -23.06
C MET A 10 2.88 -4.23 -22.80
N LYS A 11 2.48 -3.38 -23.73
CA LYS A 11 2.49 -1.92 -23.53
C LYS A 11 1.30 -1.49 -22.67
N VAL A 12 1.57 -0.76 -21.58
CA VAL A 12 0.56 -0.17 -20.70
C VAL A 12 0.86 1.32 -20.57
N GLY A 13 0.09 2.14 -21.24
CA GLY A 13 0.35 3.58 -21.32
C GLY A 13 1.73 3.86 -21.93
N ASN A 14 2.60 4.52 -21.20
CA ASN A 14 3.98 4.86 -21.61
C ASN A 14 5.03 3.84 -21.12
N LYS A 15 4.62 2.74 -20.52
CA LYS A 15 5.50 1.69 -19.98
C LYS A 15 5.32 0.38 -20.76
N VAL A 16 6.38 -0.41 -20.77
CA VAL A 16 6.34 -1.78 -21.28
C VAL A 16 6.48 -2.72 -20.10
N SER A 17 5.49 -3.58 -19.91
CA SER A 17 5.49 -4.65 -18.94
C SER A 17 6.21 -5.86 -19.54
N LYS A 18 7.13 -6.51 -18.80
CA LYS A 18 7.90 -7.66 -19.30
C LYS A 18 7.04 -8.91 -19.59
N ASN A 19 5.88 -9.01 -18.98
CA ASN A 19 4.87 -10.04 -19.21
C ASN A 19 3.50 -9.54 -18.72
N ARG A 20 2.49 -10.40 -18.68
CA ARG A 20 1.11 -10.06 -18.31
C ARG A 20 0.71 -10.52 -16.91
N ILE A 21 1.68 -10.89 -16.09
CA ILE A 21 1.44 -11.37 -14.72
C ILE A 21 1.54 -10.20 -13.76
N VAL A 22 0.45 -9.90 -13.08
CA VAL A 22 0.33 -8.83 -12.09
C VAL A 22 -0.08 -9.42 -10.75
N SER A 23 0.63 -9.04 -9.69
CA SER A 23 0.20 -9.32 -8.33
C SER A 23 -0.87 -8.31 -7.92
N ALA A 24 -2.06 -8.80 -7.58
CA ALA A 24 -3.16 -7.98 -7.08
C ALA A 24 -2.74 -7.19 -5.82
N PRO A 25 -3.43 -6.09 -5.50
CA PRO A 25 -3.15 -5.31 -4.32
C PRO A 25 -3.17 -6.16 -3.04
N MET A 26 -2.12 -6.03 -2.26
CA MET A 26 -1.97 -6.71 -0.96
C MET A 26 -1.69 -5.67 0.12
N ALA A 27 -2.54 -5.65 1.15
CA ALA A 27 -2.38 -4.77 2.30
C ALA A 27 -1.34 -5.35 3.26
N PHE A 28 -0.22 -4.65 3.40
CA PHE A 28 0.82 -4.95 4.37
C PHE A 28 1.26 -3.68 5.10
N SER A 29 1.45 -3.79 6.41
CA SER A 29 2.07 -2.71 7.19
C SER A 29 3.56 -2.65 6.88
N LEU A 30 3.98 -1.66 6.10
CA LEU A 30 5.40 -1.39 5.83
C LEU A 30 6.06 -0.64 6.99
N VAL A 31 5.28 0.15 7.72
CA VAL A 31 5.72 0.86 8.93
C VAL A 31 5.22 0.10 10.13
N ALA A 32 5.95 -0.92 10.53
CA ALA A 32 5.66 -1.65 11.74
C ALA A 32 6.55 -1.13 12.88
N GLN A 33 6.01 -1.09 14.08
CA GLN A 33 6.80 -0.78 15.28
C GLN A 33 7.92 -1.81 15.51
N ASN A 34 7.71 -3.03 15.01
CA ASN A 34 8.71 -4.09 15.03
C ASN A 34 9.39 -4.22 13.65
N PRO A 35 10.71 -3.98 13.53
CA PRO A 35 11.45 -4.11 12.28
C PRO A 35 11.31 -5.48 11.61
N MET A 36 11.17 -6.55 12.38
CA MET A 36 10.98 -7.91 11.86
C MET A 36 9.63 -8.04 11.14
N ALA A 37 8.57 -7.45 11.67
CA ALA A 37 7.25 -7.47 11.02
C ALA A 37 7.26 -6.68 9.71
N ALA A 38 7.98 -5.55 9.66
CA ALA A 38 8.19 -4.79 8.44
C ALA A 38 8.95 -5.62 7.39
N GLU A 39 10.02 -6.31 7.79
CA GLU A 39 10.80 -7.15 6.89
C GLU A 39 9.98 -8.32 6.33
N VAL A 40 9.12 -8.95 7.13
CA VAL A 40 8.18 -9.97 6.65
C VAL A 40 7.25 -9.40 5.56
N SER A 41 6.73 -8.18 5.75
CA SER A 41 5.88 -7.50 4.78
C SER A 41 6.65 -7.23 3.47
N TYR A 42 7.88 -6.72 3.55
CA TYR A 42 8.73 -6.53 2.38
C TYR A 42 9.00 -7.82 1.62
N ARG A 43 9.33 -8.92 2.32
CA ARG A 43 9.58 -10.22 1.69
C ARG A 43 8.36 -10.77 0.97
N LYS A 44 7.17 -10.61 1.56
CA LYS A 44 5.91 -11.05 0.94
C LYS A 44 5.60 -10.27 -0.33
N LEU A 45 5.80 -8.95 -0.32
CA LEU A 45 5.62 -8.11 -1.51
C LEU A 45 6.69 -8.35 -2.57
N GLU A 46 7.93 -8.61 -2.17
CA GLU A 46 9.06 -8.89 -3.08
C GLU A 46 8.98 -10.29 -3.71
N GLY A 47 8.35 -11.26 -3.03
CA GLY A 47 8.22 -12.64 -3.51
C GLY A 47 7.67 -12.76 -4.92
N PRO A 48 6.51 -12.17 -5.26
CA PRO A 48 5.99 -12.16 -6.62
C PRO A 48 6.94 -11.53 -7.65
N ALA A 49 7.65 -10.46 -7.30
CA ALA A 49 8.63 -9.84 -8.21
C ALA A 49 9.81 -10.78 -8.50
N LYS A 50 10.33 -11.47 -7.46
CA LYS A 50 11.33 -12.54 -7.60
C LYS A 50 10.80 -13.71 -8.42
N GLY A 51 9.52 -14.03 -8.28
CA GLY A 51 8.83 -15.09 -9.05
C GLY A 51 8.57 -14.72 -10.51
N GLY A 52 9.00 -13.54 -10.97
CA GLY A 52 8.90 -13.14 -12.36
C GLY A 52 7.68 -12.30 -12.73
N ASN A 53 6.85 -11.89 -11.78
CA ASN A 53 5.75 -10.98 -12.07
C ASN A 53 6.28 -9.67 -12.67
N ALA A 54 5.51 -9.13 -13.62
CA ALA A 54 5.83 -7.86 -14.24
C ALA A 54 5.43 -6.65 -13.39
N CYS A 55 4.46 -6.83 -12.49
CA CYS A 55 3.98 -5.78 -11.63
C CYS A 55 3.58 -6.34 -10.26
N VAL A 56 3.87 -5.58 -9.21
CA VAL A 56 3.37 -5.83 -7.85
C VAL A 56 2.71 -4.56 -7.35
N ILE A 57 1.51 -4.71 -6.77
CA ILE A 57 0.72 -3.60 -6.28
C ILE A 57 0.66 -3.65 -4.75
N LEU A 58 1.18 -2.59 -4.12
CA LEU A 58 0.96 -2.34 -2.71
C LEU A 58 -0.49 -1.86 -2.54
N GLY A 59 -1.30 -2.56 -1.82
CA GLY A 59 -2.64 -2.15 -1.40
C GLY A 59 -2.67 -2.06 0.12
N GLU A 60 -3.55 -1.42 0.66
CA GLU A 60 -4.36 -0.25 0.41
C GLU A 60 -3.60 0.97 0.95
N THR A 61 -3.53 2.06 0.20
CA THR A 61 -2.87 3.28 0.66
C THR A 61 -3.93 4.38 0.74
N ASP A 62 -4.34 4.73 1.96
CA ASP A 62 -5.33 5.78 2.19
C ASP A 62 -4.79 7.15 1.75
N VAL A 63 -5.57 7.89 1.00
CA VAL A 63 -5.19 9.22 0.47
C VAL A 63 -5.60 10.36 1.38
N ASN A 64 -6.45 10.12 2.38
CA ASN A 64 -6.94 11.16 3.27
C ASN A 64 -7.02 10.64 4.72
N PHE A 65 -6.21 11.24 5.58
CA PHE A 65 -6.14 10.87 6.99
C PHE A 65 -7.40 11.20 7.79
N ARG A 66 -8.09 12.29 7.43
CA ARG A 66 -9.21 12.79 8.25
C ARG A 66 -10.50 12.05 8.00
N ASP A 67 -10.76 11.71 6.74
CA ASP A 67 -12.08 11.30 6.31
C ASP A 67 -12.14 9.90 5.69
N ALA A 68 -10.99 9.30 5.40
CA ALA A 68 -10.88 8.06 4.63
C ALA A 68 -10.20 6.91 5.36
N VAL A 69 -9.88 7.03 6.65
CA VAL A 69 -9.18 5.97 7.40
C VAL A 69 -10.07 4.75 7.55
N ARG A 70 -9.64 3.62 7.01
CA ARG A 70 -10.35 2.35 7.06
C ARG A 70 -10.01 1.54 8.31
N ILE A 71 -8.74 1.57 8.73
CA ILE A 71 -8.24 0.79 9.87
C ILE A 71 -7.84 1.74 11.00
N PRO A 72 -8.39 1.60 12.20
CA PRO A 72 -7.99 2.41 13.35
C PRO A 72 -6.49 2.28 13.63
N GLY A 73 -5.83 3.40 13.87
CA GLY A 73 -4.40 3.42 14.17
C GLY A 73 -3.49 3.28 12.95
N PHE A 74 -4.03 3.09 11.76
CA PHE A 74 -3.27 3.16 10.52
C PHE A 74 -3.21 4.62 10.06
N LYS A 75 -2.00 5.18 10.02
CA LYS A 75 -1.78 6.53 9.52
C LYS A 75 -1.57 6.46 8.01
N PRO A 76 -2.46 7.06 7.19
CA PRO A 76 -2.24 7.14 5.77
C PRO A 76 -1.05 8.01 5.44
N PHE A 77 -0.43 7.73 4.30
CA PHE A 77 0.68 8.52 3.80
C PHE A 77 0.19 9.64 2.90
N ASP A 78 0.52 10.89 3.22
CA ASP A 78 0.28 12.03 2.36
C ASP A 78 1.39 12.15 1.32
N PHE A 79 1.12 11.71 0.10
CA PHE A 79 2.08 11.80 -1.01
C PHE A 79 2.39 13.24 -1.44
N ALA A 80 1.55 14.21 -1.09
CA ALA A 80 1.80 15.61 -1.37
C ALA A 80 2.78 16.25 -0.37
N LYS A 81 2.92 15.65 0.81
CA LYS A 81 3.76 16.16 1.91
C LYS A 81 4.58 15.03 2.54
N PRO A 82 5.46 14.40 1.79
CA PRO A 82 6.23 13.26 2.28
C PRO A 82 7.14 13.61 3.47
N GLU A 83 7.53 14.87 3.61
CA GLU A 83 8.33 15.37 4.72
C GLU A 83 7.62 15.33 6.07
N GLU A 84 6.29 15.34 6.09
CA GLU A 84 5.50 15.22 7.31
C GLU A 84 5.49 13.78 7.88
N ASP A 85 5.88 12.79 7.07
CA ASP A 85 5.98 11.39 7.50
C ASP A 85 7.13 10.64 6.84
N MET A 86 8.34 11.01 7.20
CA MET A 86 9.57 10.42 6.66
C MET A 86 9.70 8.91 6.92
N ALA A 87 9.08 8.39 7.97
CA ALA A 87 9.10 6.95 8.24
C ALA A 87 8.33 6.18 7.17
N THR A 88 7.12 6.63 6.85
CA THR A 88 6.30 6.04 5.79
C THR A 88 6.92 6.27 4.41
N PHE A 89 7.48 7.46 4.15
CA PHE A 89 8.20 7.72 2.89
C PHE A 89 9.34 6.73 2.67
N LYS A 90 10.20 6.54 3.67
CA LYS A 90 11.31 5.57 3.61
C LYS A 90 10.81 4.15 3.39
N ALA A 91 9.72 3.77 4.06
CA ALA A 91 9.14 2.44 3.91
C ALA A 91 8.60 2.19 2.50
N VAL A 92 7.85 3.14 1.92
CA VAL A 92 7.33 3.05 0.55
C VAL A 92 8.47 3.09 -0.47
N LYS A 93 9.50 3.92 -0.24
CA LYS A 93 10.70 3.94 -1.07
C LYS A 93 11.41 2.58 -1.05
N THR A 94 11.61 2.00 0.12
CA THR A 94 12.24 0.68 0.29
C THR A 94 11.45 -0.40 -0.46
N TYR A 95 10.12 -0.38 -0.36
CA TYR A 95 9.25 -1.26 -1.14
C TYR A 95 9.51 -1.10 -2.65
N ALA A 96 9.45 0.12 -3.15
CA ALA A 96 9.63 0.40 -4.57
C ALA A 96 11.02 -0.05 -5.07
N ASP A 97 12.08 0.21 -4.31
CA ASP A 97 13.44 -0.18 -4.65
C ASP A 97 13.60 -1.71 -4.69
N ARG A 98 13.01 -2.43 -3.72
CA ARG A 98 13.02 -3.91 -3.69
C ARG A 98 12.29 -4.53 -4.88
N ILE A 99 11.16 -3.98 -5.28
CA ILE A 99 10.41 -4.49 -6.43
C ILE A 99 11.15 -4.22 -7.73
N LYS A 100 11.62 -2.98 -7.92
CA LYS A 100 12.26 -2.55 -9.17
C LYS A 100 13.56 -3.28 -9.49
N LYS A 101 14.32 -3.73 -8.49
CA LYS A 101 15.56 -4.51 -8.73
C LYS A 101 15.33 -5.85 -9.45
N HIS A 102 14.08 -6.34 -9.52
CA HIS A 102 13.67 -7.55 -10.22
C HIS A 102 13.07 -7.28 -11.61
N ASP A 103 13.35 -6.11 -12.20
CA ASP A 103 12.70 -5.68 -13.44
C ASP A 103 11.17 -5.81 -13.34
N CYS A 104 10.61 -5.29 -12.26
CA CYS A 104 9.20 -5.37 -11.93
C CYS A 104 8.67 -3.97 -11.61
N ILE A 105 7.47 -3.66 -12.09
CA ILE A 105 6.81 -2.38 -11.84
C ILE A 105 6.24 -2.38 -10.42
N ALA A 106 6.61 -1.39 -9.62
CA ALA A 106 6.02 -1.15 -8.31
C ALA A 106 4.88 -0.14 -8.44
N LEU A 107 3.68 -0.53 -8.01
CA LEU A 107 2.50 0.33 -7.94
C LEU A 107 1.97 0.42 -6.51
N ALA A 108 1.19 1.46 -6.23
CA ALA A 108 0.40 1.57 -5.02
C ALA A 108 -1.07 1.77 -5.39
N GLU A 109 -1.96 1.03 -4.72
CA GLU A 109 -3.39 1.25 -4.80
C GLU A 109 -3.77 2.40 -3.86
N LEU A 110 -4.33 3.47 -4.42
CA LEU A 110 -4.81 4.62 -3.65
C LEU A 110 -6.28 4.41 -3.31
N VAL A 111 -6.62 4.52 -2.03
CA VAL A 111 -7.95 4.23 -1.51
C VAL A 111 -8.55 5.42 -0.78
N HIS A 112 -9.84 5.65 -1.01
CA HIS A 112 -10.67 6.55 -0.23
C HIS A 112 -11.98 5.85 0.14
N CYS A 113 -12.18 5.56 1.43
CA CYS A 113 -13.31 4.77 1.92
C CYS A 113 -14.66 5.51 1.91
N GLY A 114 -14.69 6.76 1.49
CA GLY A 114 -15.90 7.57 1.38
C GLY A 114 -16.69 7.63 2.69
N LYS A 115 -18.01 7.42 2.60
CA LYS A 115 -18.92 7.48 3.76
C LYS A 115 -18.73 6.34 4.78
N LYS A 116 -18.06 5.25 4.42
CA LYS A 116 -17.75 4.13 5.34
C LYS A 116 -16.52 4.45 6.20
N LYS A 117 -16.56 5.58 6.89
CA LYS A 117 -15.60 5.91 7.91
C LYS A 117 -15.71 4.89 9.05
N PHE A 118 -14.60 4.27 9.45
CA PHE A 118 -14.59 3.50 10.68
C PHE A 118 -14.87 4.45 11.84
N ARG A 119 -16.08 4.39 12.38
CA ARG A 119 -16.40 5.04 13.66
C ARG A 119 -15.65 4.25 14.72
N SER A 120 -14.47 4.71 15.12
CA SER A 120 -13.94 4.28 16.40
C SER A 120 -15.00 4.61 17.45
N THR A 121 -15.45 3.61 18.16
CA THR A 121 -16.27 3.79 19.37
C THR A 121 -15.36 4.30 20.49
N ILE A 122 -14.69 5.42 20.22
CA ILE A 122 -14.12 6.22 21.29
C ILE A 122 -15.32 6.95 21.86
N SER A 123 -15.79 6.43 22.99
CA SER A 123 -16.67 7.04 23.96
C SER A 123 -16.74 8.56 23.76
N ARG A 124 -17.84 9.05 23.17
CA ARG A 124 -18.32 10.37 23.56
C ARG A 124 -18.60 10.26 25.05
N LYS A 125 -17.70 10.72 25.90
CA LYS A 125 -18.05 11.14 27.23
C LYS A 125 -19.16 12.18 27.05
N ARG A 126 -20.35 11.75 27.33
CA ARG A 126 -21.53 12.60 27.46
C ARG A 126 -21.25 13.52 28.64
N SER A 127 -20.75 14.71 28.36
CA SER A 127 -20.73 15.81 29.30
C SER A 127 -22.05 16.60 29.17
N ASP A 128 -23.16 15.88 29.22
CA ASP A 128 -24.48 16.49 29.38
C ASP A 128 -24.92 16.20 30.81
N ARG A 129 -24.32 16.89 31.75
CA ARG A 129 -25.04 17.21 32.97
C ARG A 129 -25.54 18.65 32.82
N LEU A 130 -26.77 18.75 32.36
CA LEU A 130 -27.63 19.85 32.67
C LEU A 130 -27.64 20.04 34.20
N THR A 131 -27.10 21.10 34.67
CA THR A 131 -27.41 21.64 35.99
C THR A 131 -28.61 22.52 35.83
N VAL A 132 -29.67 22.17 36.55
CA VAL A 132 -30.88 22.94 36.82
C VAL A 132 -30.49 24.16 37.66
#